data_53c3a45eb701188338e4d9f37fb91e62
#
_entry.id   53c3a45eb701188338e4d9f37fb91e62
#
_cell.length_a   1.000
_cell.length_b   1.000
_cell.length_c   1.000
_cell.angle_alpha   90.00
_cell.angle_beta   90.00
_cell.angle_gamma   90.00
#
_symmetry.space_group_name_H-M   'P 1'
#
loop_
_entity.id
_entity.type
_entity.pdbx_description
1 polymer ?
#
loop_
_entity_poly.entity_id
_entity_poly.type
_entity_poly.pdbx_seq_one_letter_code
_entity_poly.pdbx_strand_id
1 'polypeptide(L)'
;MLLAIIPFIADGAADDWQKAVACLERTLGSILGNPEKDLRAMVICQDRPPLKIKDDRYLFLETRQPKPNKQDLVAKRTDIGIKTVEAFEAARELSPEYVMIVDADDLISNRLVSYVYQRPSFDAFCLKTGYEWREGSSHFTLRPVFNQVCGTSFVWRFNERLFPAHLGKTYTKRICDQAHNRVEAAMDAEGFQVDKIYKPKAVYVTGHVNQMSKTNQHPTIKRRIKDLVLSPWRNQKLTQDLKTEFGLIHEPTE
;
A
#
# COMPACT_ATOMS: atom_id res chain seq x y z
N MET A 1 4.95 -16.45 -6.82
CA MET A 1 4.95 -15.71 -5.54
C MET A 1 4.50 -14.27 -5.78
N LEU A 2 3.63 -13.71 -4.93
CA LEU A 2 3.33 -12.28 -4.87
C LEU A 2 4.28 -11.62 -3.86
N LEU A 3 4.93 -10.52 -4.25
CA LEU A 3 5.79 -9.72 -3.38
C LEU A 3 5.12 -8.38 -3.06
N ALA A 4 4.76 -8.14 -1.80
CA ALA A 4 4.34 -6.84 -1.30
C ALA A 4 5.58 -6.01 -0.93
N ILE A 5 5.80 -4.89 -1.61
CA ILE A 5 6.90 -3.95 -1.37
C ILE A 5 6.37 -2.80 -0.53
N ILE A 6 7.00 -2.52 0.61
CA ILE A 6 6.56 -1.54 1.59
C ILE A 6 7.68 -0.53 1.81
N PRO A 7 7.71 0.59 1.07
CA PRO A 7 8.62 1.69 1.38
C PRO A 7 8.25 2.30 2.73
N PHE A 8 9.17 2.26 3.69
CA PHE A 8 8.90 2.72 5.04
C PHE A 8 9.68 4.00 5.35
N ILE A 9 9.07 4.89 6.13
CA ILE A 9 9.67 6.17 6.53
C ILE A 9 10.86 5.92 7.48
N ALA A 10 11.94 6.70 7.36
CA ALA A 10 13.06 6.65 8.27
C ALA A 10 12.71 7.23 9.65
N ASP A 11 13.33 6.74 10.72
CA ASP A 11 13.10 7.21 12.10
C ASP A 11 13.20 8.74 12.20
N GLY A 12 14.31 9.34 11.76
CA GLY A 12 14.50 10.81 11.82
C GLY A 12 13.56 11.62 10.94
N ALA A 13 12.83 11.00 10.01
CA ALA A 13 11.87 11.65 9.12
C ALA A 13 10.40 11.47 9.55
N ALA A 14 10.11 10.53 10.45
CA ALA A 14 8.79 10.31 11.00
C ALA A 14 8.36 11.42 11.97
N ASP A 15 7.08 11.74 12.01
CA ASP A 15 6.53 12.65 13.02
C ASP A 15 6.45 11.96 14.39
N ASP A 16 6.12 10.66 14.38
CA ASP A 16 6.12 9.76 15.52
C ASP A 16 6.55 8.36 15.04
N TRP A 17 7.79 7.98 15.36
CA TRP A 17 8.37 6.70 14.92
C TRP A 17 7.64 5.49 15.51
N GLN A 18 7.29 5.54 16.80
CA GLN A 18 6.62 4.42 17.44
C GLN A 18 5.25 4.14 16.82
N LYS A 19 4.50 5.21 16.53
CA LYS A 19 3.22 5.07 15.81
C LYS A 19 3.42 4.62 14.37
N ALA A 20 4.48 5.07 13.68
CA ALA A 20 4.79 4.57 12.34
C ALA A 20 5.07 3.07 12.36
N VAL A 21 5.86 2.58 13.33
CA VAL A 21 6.14 1.15 13.52
C VAL A 21 4.86 0.38 13.82
N ALA A 22 3.97 0.89 14.68
CA ALA A 22 2.69 0.24 14.98
C ALA A 22 1.78 0.15 13.73
N CYS A 23 1.74 1.19 12.89
CA CYS A 23 1.03 1.12 11.61
C CYS A 23 1.63 0.05 10.70
N LEU A 24 2.97 0.00 10.58
CA LEU A 24 3.65 -1.01 9.79
C LEU A 24 3.38 -2.43 10.30
N GLU A 25 3.38 -2.66 11.61
CA GLU A 25 3.05 -3.96 12.19
C GLU A 25 1.62 -4.40 11.81
N ARG A 26 0.66 -3.48 11.83
CA ARG A 26 -0.71 -3.74 11.41
C ARG A 26 -0.79 -4.04 9.91
N THR A 27 -0.10 -3.28 9.07
CA THR A 27 0.01 -3.55 7.63
C THR A 27 0.59 -4.93 7.37
N LEU A 28 1.74 -5.26 7.99
CA LEU A 28 2.35 -6.58 7.90
C LEU A 28 1.44 -7.68 8.42
N GLY A 29 0.71 -7.43 9.50
CA GLY A 29 -0.29 -8.37 10.03
C GLY A 29 -1.38 -8.69 9.00
N SER A 30 -1.86 -7.69 8.25
CA SER A 30 -2.86 -7.91 7.18
C SER A 30 -2.29 -8.70 6.01
N ILE A 31 -1.01 -8.48 5.65
CA ILE A 31 -0.32 -9.19 4.57
C ILE A 31 0.00 -10.63 4.98
N LEU A 32 0.71 -10.81 6.09
CA LEU A 32 1.21 -12.11 6.54
C LEU A 32 0.12 -12.99 7.15
N GLY A 33 -1.02 -12.40 7.56
CA GLY A 33 -2.25 -13.12 7.93
C GLY A 33 -2.96 -13.79 6.73
N ASN A 34 -2.46 -13.60 5.50
CA ASN A 34 -2.99 -14.27 4.32
C ASN A 34 -2.77 -15.78 4.39
N PRO A 35 -3.80 -16.63 4.15
CA PRO A 35 -3.67 -18.08 4.15
C PRO A 35 -2.76 -18.61 3.03
N GLU A 36 -2.65 -17.86 1.93
CA GLU A 36 -1.76 -18.21 0.82
C GLU A 36 -0.30 -18.05 1.24
N LYS A 37 0.46 -19.14 1.13
CA LYS A 37 1.89 -19.15 1.52
C LYS A 37 2.80 -18.52 0.47
N ASP A 38 2.35 -18.40 -0.76
CA ASP A 38 3.10 -17.84 -1.88
C ASP A 38 3.01 -16.30 -1.92
N LEU A 39 3.17 -15.69 -0.75
CA LEU A 39 3.17 -14.25 -0.49
C LEU A 39 4.34 -13.89 0.42
N ARG A 40 5.09 -12.84 0.06
CA ARG A 40 6.14 -12.24 0.90
C ARG A 40 5.94 -10.75 1.04
N ALA A 41 6.42 -10.19 2.16
CA ALA A 41 6.43 -8.76 2.43
C ALA A 41 7.86 -8.26 2.56
N MET A 42 8.28 -7.31 1.72
CA MET A 42 9.59 -6.66 1.76
C MET A 42 9.43 -5.23 2.25
N VAL A 43 9.94 -4.94 3.43
CA VAL A 43 10.04 -3.58 3.96
C VAL A 43 11.39 -2.99 3.59
N ILE A 44 11.40 -1.80 2.99
CA ILE A 44 12.63 -1.07 2.68
C ILE A 44 12.71 0.24 3.46
N CYS A 45 13.78 0.43 4.21
CA CYS A 45 14.02 1.60 5.06
C CYS A 45 15.51 1.79 5.35
N GLN A 46 15.92 3.01 5.77
CA GLN A 46 17.25 3.27 6.30
C GLN A 46 17.45 2.67 7.71
N ASP A 47 16.38 2.60 8.48
CA ASP A 47 16.40 2.10 9.86
C ASP A 47 15.56 0.81 9.93
N ARG A 48 16.14 -0.26 10.50
CA ARG A 48 15.37 -1.48 10.75
C ARG A 48 14.33 -1.21 11.85
N PRO A 49 13.02 -1.31 11.55
CA PRO A 49 11.99 -1.08 12.54
C PRO A 49 12.01 -2.20 13.60
N PRO A 50 11.77 -1.88 14.89
CA PRO A 50 11.73 -2.86 15.99
C PRO A 50 10.41 -3.63 16.00
N LEU A 51 10.17 -4.46 14.97
CA LEU A 51 8.94 -5.23 14.81
C LEU A 51 8.87 -6.43 15.76
N LYS A 52 7.68 -6.75 16.24
CA LYS A 52 7.38 -7.96 17.02
C LYS A 52 7.09 -9.18 16.14
N ILE A 53 6.90 -8.97 14.84
CA ILE A 53 6.55 -10.02 13.87
C ILE A 53 7.72 -10.97 13.69
N LYS A 54 7.43 -12.28 13.83
CA LYS A 54 8.35 -13.39 13.56
C LYS A 54 7.72 -14.28 12.50
N ASP A 55 7.92 -13.91 11.22
CA ASP A 55 7.42 -14.65 10.06
C ASP A 55 8.53 -14.67 9.00
N ASP A 56 8.84 -15.83 8.46
CA ASP A 56 9.90 -16.05 7.47
C ASP A 56 9.56 -15.45 6.09
N ARG A 57 8.32 -15.08 5.87
CA ARG A 57 7.85 -14.34 4.68
C ARG A 57 8.15 -12.85 4.77
N TYR A 58 8.55 -12.34 5.93
CA TYR A 58 8.98 -10.95 6.11
C TYR A 58 10.45 -10.79 5.71
N LEU A 59 10.71 -9.84 4.81
CA LEU A 59 12.04 -9.46 4.34
C LEU A 59 12.30 -8.00 4.70
N PHE A 60 13.52 -7.71 5.13
CA PHE A 60 13.99 -6.34 5.34
C PHE A 60 15.13 -6.01 4.40
N LEU A 61 14.97 -4.94 3.62
CA LEU A 61 15.97 -4.38 2.75
C LEU A 61 16.43 -3.02 3.33
N GLU A 62 17.70 -2.92 3.66
CA GLU A 62 18.28 -1.65 4.10
C GLU A 62 18.69 -0.81 2.89
N THR A 63 18.14 0.40 2.78
CA THR A 63 18.57 1.36 1.76
C THR A 63 19.77 2.16 2.24
N ARG A 64 20.69 2.46 1.32
CA ARG A 64 21.87 3.31 1.58
C ARG A 64 21.60 4.79 1.33
N GLN A 65 20.39 5.15 0.93
CA GLN A 65 20.03 6.55 0.71
C GLN A 65 20.04 7.34 2.00
N PRO A 66 20.44 8.62 1.96
CA PRO A 66 20.37 9.49 3.13
C PRO A 66 18.93 9.64 3.60
N LYS A 67 18.73 9.77 4.91
CA LYS A 67 17.39 10.02 5.48
C LYS A 67 16.86 11.35 4.95
N PRO A 68 15.59 11.40 4.50
CA PRO A 68 15.00 12.63 4.01
C PRO A 68 14.80 13.64 5.15
N ASN A 69 14.87 14.92 4.84
CA ASN A 69 14.55 15.97 5.81
C ASN A 69 13.08 15.83 6.26
N LYS A 70 12.87 15.79 7.58
CA LYS A 70 11.54 15.66 8.19
C LYS A 70 10.56 16.73 7.73
N GLN A 71 11.02 17.95 7.51
CA GLN A 71 10.20 19.09 7.12
C GLN A 71 9.95 19.19 5.61
N ASP A 72 10.70 18.43 4.81
CA ASP A 72 10.63 18.49 3.34
C ASP A 72 9.76 17.36 2.77
N LEU A 73 8.54 17.71 2.40
CA LEU A 73 7.58 16.77 1.80
C LEU A 73 8.06 16.25 0.43
N VAL A 74 8.80 17.07 -0.33
CA VAL A 74 9.33 16.66 -1.64
C VAL A 74 10.43 15.62 -1.43
N ALA A 75 11.36 15.87 -0.48
CA ALA A 75 12.38 14.92 -0.13
C ALA A 75 11.81 13.57 0.36
N LYS A 76 10.76 13.59 1.20
CA LYS A 76 10.06 12.37 1.64
C LYS A 76 9.44 11.58 0.48
N ARG A 77 8.81 12.27 -0.49
CA ARG A 77 8.23 11.62 -1.67
C ARG A 77 9.31 11.05 -2.60
N THR A 78 10.42 11.77 -2.76
CA THR A 78 11.57 11.30 -3.54
C THR A 78 12.19 10.06 -2.90
N ASP A 79 12.35 10.04 -1.57
CA ASP A 79 12.84 8.91 -0.81
C ASP A 79 11.98 7.65 -1.03
N ILE A 80 10.65 7.78 -0.99
CA ILE A 80 9.72 6.66 -1.30
C ILE A 80 9.94 6.15 -2.73
N GLY A 81 10.06 7.05 -3.70
CA GLY A 81 10.31 6.67 -5.10
C GLY A 81 11.62 5.90 -5.27
N ILE A 82 12.71 6.37 -4.66
CA ILE A 82 14.02 5.72 -4.71
C ILE A 82 13.97 4.33 -4.03
N LYS A 83 13.38 4.24 -2.84
CA LYS A 83 13.18 2.96 -2.13
C LYS A 83 12.40 1.96 -2.97
N THR A 84 11.36 2.44 -3.65
CA THR A 84 10.57 1.59 -4.54
C THR A 84 11.43 1.00 -5.65
N VAL A 85 12.31 1.80 -6.27
CA VAL A 85 13.22 1.32 -7.33
C VAL A 85 14.25 0.34 -6.78
N GLU A 86 14.90 0.63 -5.65
CA GLU A 86 15.84 -0.29 -5.00
C GLU A 86 15.17 -1.62 -4.64
N ALA A 87 13.92 -1.58 -4.15
CA ALA A 87 13.17 -2.79 -3.85
C ALA A 87 12.83 -3.61 -5.10
N PHE A 88 12.56 -2.97 -6.24
CA PHE A 88 12.36 -3.69 -7.51
C PHE A 88 13.65 -4.32 -8.03
N GLU A 89 14.80 -3.69 -7.86
CA GLU A 89 16.10 -4.28 -8.18
C GLU A 89 16.33 -5.54 -7.34
N ALA A 90 16.12 -5.46 -6.03
CA ALA A 90 16.23 -6.62 -5.14
C ALA A 90 15.19 -7.71 -5.43
N ALA A 91 13.98 -7.34 -5.87
CA ALA A 91 12.92 -8.26 -6.24
C ALA A 91 13.30 -9.18 -7.42
N ARG A 92 14.22 -8.76 -8.31
CA ARG A 92 14.70 -9.59 -9.42
C ARG A 92 15.32 -10.89 -8.95
N GLU A 93 16.08 -10.85 -7.86
CA GLU A 93 16.70 -12.05 -7.28
C GLU A 93 15.65 -13.03 -6.73
N LEU A 94 14.51 -12.50 -6.27
CA LEU A 94 13.40 -13.30 -5.76
C LEU A 94 12.50 -13.84 -6.87
N SER A 95 12.59 -13.29 -8.09
CA SER A 95 11.79 -13.66 -9.27
C SER A 95 10.29 -13.80 -8.95
N PRO A 96 9.62 -12.77 -8.38
CA PRO A 96 8.20 -12.85 -8.06
C PRO A 96 7.37 -12.91 -9.35
N GLU A 97 6.23 -13.59 -9.31
CA GLU A 97 5.28 -13.55 -10.42
C GLU A 97 4.48 -12.25 -10.42
N TYR A 98 4.13 -11.78 -9.23
CA TYR A 98 3.42 -10.52 -9.04
C TYR A 98 4.10 -9.65 -7.99
N VAL A 99 3.95 -8.33 -8.13
CA VAL A 99 4.38 -7.34 -7.14
C VAL A 99 3.26 -6.35 -6.85
N MET A 100 3.24 -5.85 -5.64
CA MET A 100 2.33 -4.80 -5.18
C MET A 100 3.12 -3.81 -4.34
N ILE A 101 2.96 -2.50 -4.58
CA ILE A 101 3.42 -1.47 -3.65
C ILE A 101 2.32 -1.28 -2.62
N VAL A 102 2.69 -1.32 -1.35
CA VAL A 102 1.77 -1.15 -0.22
C VAL A 102 2.27 -0.01 0.65
N ASP A 103 1.43 0.98 0.89
CA ASP A 103 1.73 2.04 1.86
C ASP A 103 1.80 1.43 3.27
N ALA A 104 2.76 1.86 4.07
CA ALA A 104 3.10 1.23 5.36
C ALA A 104 2.04 1.38 6.46
N ASP A 105 0.93 2.01 6.15
CA ASP A 105 -0.23 2.25 7.01
C ASP A 105 -1.52 1.64 6.46
N ASP A 106 -1.49 1.05 5.24
CA ASP A 106 -2.66 0.46 4.60
C ASP A 106 -2.82 -1.03 4.90
N LEU A 107 -4.02 -1.58 4.65
CA LEU A 107 -4.32 -3.00 4.86
C LEU A 107 -4.73 -3.68 3.56
N ILE A 108 -4.36 -4.95 3.43
CA ILE A 108 -4.79 -5.78 2.30
C ILE A 108 -5.69 -6.93 2.75
N SER A 109 -6.68 -7.26 1.91
CA SER A 109 -7.56 -8.40 2.12
C SER A 109 -6.78 -9.71 2.02
N ASN A 110 -7.01 -10.63 2.95
CA ASN A 110 -6.48 -11.98 2.90
C ASN A 110 -7.01 -12.83 1.73
N ARG A 111 -7.89 -12.26 0.91
CA ARG A 111 -8.45 -12.86 -0.33
C ARG A 111 -7.86 -12.26 -1.61
N LEU A 112 -6.90 -11.31 -1.49
CA LEU A 112 -6.32 -10.66 -2.67
C LEU A 112 -5.46 -11.62 -3.48
N VAL A 113 -4.59 -12.37 -2.82
CA VAL A 113 -3.63 -13.26 -3.48
C VAL A 113 -4.35 -14.34 -4.28
N SER A 114 -5.30 -15.06 -3.68
CA SER A 114 -6.09 -16.07 -4.39
C SER A 114 -6.89 -15.48 -5.56
N TYR A 115 -7.40 -14.25 -5.42
CA TYR A 115 -8.08 -13.54 -6.52
C TYR A 115 -7.15 -13.32 -7.72
N VAL A 116 -5.92 -12.87 -7.48
CA VAL A 116 -4.91 -12.61 -8.52
C VAL A 116 -4.53 -13.90 -9.24
N TYR A 117 -4.22 -14.96 -8.49
CA TYR A 117 -3.79 -16.24 -9.07
C TYR A 117 -4.87 -16.97 -9.86
N GLN A 118 -6.15 -16.71 -9.59
CA GLN A 118 -7.25 -17.25 -10.39
C GLN A 118 -7.40 -16.57 -11.76
N ARG A 119 -6.62 -15.51 -12.05
CA ARG A 119 -6.74 -14.68 -13.26
C ARG A 119 -5.38 -14.43 -13.93
N PRO A 120 -4.65 -15.48 -14.34
CA PRO A 120 -3.27 -15.36 -14.80
C PRO A 120 -3.12 -14.67 -16.16
N SER A 121 -4.20 -14.37 -16.88
CA SER A 121 -4.16 -13.73 -18.19
C SER A 121 -3.95 -12.21 -18.14
N PHE A 122 -4.08 -11.59 -16.97
CA PHE A 122 -3.93 -10.15 -16.83
C PHE A 122 -2.49 -9.74 -16.50
N ASP A 123 -2.05 -8.60 -17.05
CA ASP A 123 -0.75 -8.00 -16.76
C ASP A 123 -0.77 -7.22 -15.44
N ALA A 124 -1.95 -6.72 -15.04
CA ALA A 124 -2.14 -6.03 -13.78
C ALA A 124 -3.59 -6.12 -13.28
N PHE A 125 -3.74 -5.78 -12.02
CA PHE A 125 -5.02 -5.67 -11.31
C PHE A 125 -5.13 -4.29 -10.71
N CYS A 126 -6.21 -3.57 -11.03
CA CYS A 126 -6.50 -2.24 -10.49
C CYS A 126 -7.66 -2.31 -9.50
N LEU A 127 -7.41 -1.98 -8.24
CA LEU A 127 -8.44 -1.91 -7.21
C LEU A 127 -9.27 -0.64 -7.42
N LYS A 128 -10.37 -0.74 -8.17
CA LYS A 128 -11.29 0.39 -8.44
C LYS A 128 -12.09 0.77 -7.20
N THR A 129 -12.36 -0.19 -6.34
CA THR A 129 -13.11 -0.02 -5.11
C THR A 129 -12.30 -0.57 -3.93
N GLY A 130 -12.24 0.18 -2.85
CA GLY A 130 -11.60 -0.17 -1.59
C GLY A 130 -12.36 0.42 -0.41
N TYR A 131 -11.83 0.27 0.76
CA TYR A 131 -12.33 0.92 1.96
C TYR A 131 -11.41 2.06 2.38
N GLU A 132 -11.98 3.05 3.05
CA GLU A 132 -11.26 3.99 3.89
C GLU A 132 -11.63 3.69 5.34
N TRP A 133 -10.64 3.63 6.20
CA TRP A 133 -10.82 3.47 7.63
C TRP A 133 -10.10 4.56 8.38
N ARG A 134 -10.86 5.38 9.09
CA ARG A 134 -10.27 6.28 10.06
C ARG A 134 -9.92 5.47 11.30
N GLU A 135 -8.66 5.47 11.68
CA GLU A 135 -8.15 4.74 12.85
C GLU A 135 -9.05 4.96 14.07
N GLY A 136 -9.45 3.86 14.74
CA GLY A 136 -10.41 3.84 15.85
C GLY A 136 -11.89 3.91 15.47
N SER A 137 -12.24 4.04 14.16
CA SER A 137 -13.65 4.01 13.73
C SER A 137 -14.24 2.60 13.78
N SER A 138 -15.51 2.50 14.20
CA SER A 138 -16.30 1.26 14.14
C SER A 138 -16.83 0.90 12.75
N HIS A 139 -16.47 1.67 11.71
CA HIS A 139 -16.96 1.51 10.33
C HIS A 139 -15.85 1.69 9.31
N PHE A 140 -15.94 0.93 8.22
CA PHE A 140 -15.28 1.23 6.97
C PHE A 140 -16.16 2.10 6.10
N THR A 141 -15.57 3.01 5.31
CA THR A 141 -16.27 3.81 4.31
C THR A 141 -15.87 3.34 2.92
N LEU A 142 -16.82 2.89 2.10
CA LEU A 142 -16.59 2.44 0.73
C LEU A 142 -16.10 3.60 -0.16
N ARG A 143 -15.00 3.38 -0.89
CA ARG A 143 -14.39 4.32 -1.85
C ARG A 143 -14.47 3.75 -3.27
N PRO A 144 -15.41 4.22 -4.12
CA PRO A 144 -15.64 3.65 -5.46
C PRO A 144 -14.60 4.05 -6.51
N VAL A 145 -13.68 4.98 -6.19
CA VAL A 145 -12.54 5.38 -7.04
C VAL A 145 -11.24 5.24 -6.26
N PHE A 146 -11.04 4.07 -5.68
CA PHE A 146 -9.98 3.80 -4.72
C PHE A 146 -8.59 4.08 -5.29
N ASN A 147 -8.32 3.69 -6.53
CA ASN A 147 -7.06 3.93 -7.23
C ASN A 147 -6.73 5.42 -7.47
N GLN A 148 -7.66 6.33 -7.20
CA GLN A 148 -7.41 7.76 -7.28
C GLN A 148 -7.01 8.38 -5.93
N VAL A 149 -7.16 7.65 -4.83
CA VAL A 149 -6.94 8.17 -3.47
C VAL A 149 -5.91 7.40 -2.66
N CYS A 150 -5.55 6.19 -3.08
CA CYS A 150 -4.67 5.28 -2.35
C CYS A 150 -3.59 4.69 -3.27
N GLY A 151 -2.34 4.71 -2.81
CA GLY A 151 -1.20 4.10 -3.51
C GLY A 151 -1.27 2.58 -3.53
N THR A 152 -1.84 1.96 -2.51
CA THR A 152 -2.06 0.52 -2.36
C THR A 152 -3.23 0.04 -3.23
N SER A 153 -3.14 0.27 -4.54
CA SER A 153 -4.28 0.05 -5.46
C SER A 153 -3.96 -0.75 -6.71
N PHE A 154 -2.72 -1.19 -6.90
CA PHE A 154 -2.33 -1.97 -8.05
C PHE A 154 -1.52 -3.20 -7.65
N VAL A 155 -1.80 -4.33 -8.32
CA VAL A 155 -0.94 -5.52 -8.35
C VAL A 155 -0.48 -5.69 -9.78
N TRP A 156 0.81 -5.86 -10.03
CA TRP A 156 1.37 -6.03 -11.36
C TRP A 156 2.00 -7.40 -11.51
N ARG A 157 1.86 -8.00 -12.69
CA ARG A 157 2.75 -9.11 -13.09
C ARG A 157 4.16 -8.55 -13.18
N PHE A 158 5.14 -9.24 -12.59
CA PHE A 158 6.52 -8.78 -12.62
C PHE A 158 7.05 -8.82 -14.06
N ASN A 159 7.35 -7.64 -14.61
CA ASN A 159 7.73 -7.48 -16.00
C ASN A 159 8.71 -6.29 -16.14
N GLU A 160 9.81 -6.49 -16.84
CA GLU A 160 10.86 -5.47 -17.08
C GLU A 160 10.33 -4.17 -17.73
N ARG A 161 9.25 -4.24 -18.50
CA ARG A 161 8.64 -3.06 -19.13
C ARG A 161 7.95 -2.13 -18.12
N LEU A 162 7.50 -2.68 -17.00
CA LEU A 162 6.75 -1.93 -15.97
C LEU A 162 7.67 -1.29 -14.93
N PHE A 163 8.86 -1.85 -14.72
CA PHE A 163 9.76 -1.47 -13.63
C PHE A 163 10.99 -0.76 -14.14
N PRO A 164 11.56 0.20 -13.37
CA PRO A 164 12.79 0.87 -13.74
C PRO A 164 13.93 -0.14 -13.91
N ALA A 165 14.72 0.04 -14.97
CA ALA A 165 15.79 -0.91 -15.28
C ALA A 165 16.98 -0.82 -14.32
N HIS A 166 17.35 0.40 -13.88
CA HIS A 166 18.45 0.67 -12.95
C HIS A 166 18.32 2.04 -12.30
N LEU A 167 18.85 2.18 -11.07
CA LEU A 167 19.17 3.45 -10.42
C LEU A 167 20.40 4.09 -11.11
N GLY A 168 20.25 4.53 -12.36
CA GLY A 168 21.27 5.32 -13.04
C GLY A 168 21.17 6.80 -12.65
N LYS A 169 22.16 7.61 -13.10
CA LYS A 169 22.12 9.09 -12.93
C LYS A 169 20.90 9.76 -13.54
N THR A 170 20.20 9.09 -14.45
CA THR A 170 18.94 9.49 -15.06
C THR A 170 17.87 8.45 -14.77
N TYR A 171 17.08 8.74 -13.76
CA TYR A 171 15.87 7.98 -13.43
C TYR A 171 14.80 8.23 -14.49
N THR A 172 14.47 7.21 -15.27
CA THR A 172 13.33 7.26 -16.20
C THR A 172 12.10 6.73 -15.50
N LYS A 173 11.11 7.57 -15.31
CA LYS A 173 9.81 7.15 -14.78
C LYS A 173 9.22 6.03 -15.62
N ARG A 174 8.90 4.93 -14.96
CA ARG A 174 8.12 3.82 -15.52
C ARG A 174 6.67 3.90 -15.02
N ILE A 175 5.82 3.00 -15.49
CA ILE A 175 4.39 3.01 -15.13
C ILE A 175 4.19 2.86 -13.64
N CYS A 176 4.93 1.98 -12.97
CA CYS A 176 4.80 1.69 -11.55
C CYS A 176 5.19 2.83 -10.59
N ASP A 177 5.98 3.80 -11.04
CA ASP A 177 6.40 4.95 -10.22
C ASP A 177 5.63 6.24 -10.52
N GLN A 178 4.61 6.16 -11.35
CA GLN A 178 3.70 7.26 -11.57
C GLN A 178 2.78 7.49 -10.37
N ALA A 179 2.23 8.70 -10.29
CA ALA A 179 1.16 8.95 -9.32
C ALA A 179 0.02 7.95 -9.57
N HIS A 180 -0.45 7.28 -8.50
CA HIS A 180 -1.42 6.18 -8.57
C HIS A 180 -2.68 6.48 -9.41
N ASN A 181 -3.11 7.73 -9.50
CA ASN A 181 -4.23 8.17 -10.34
C ASN A 181 -3.92 8.22 -11.85
N ARG A 182 -2.66 8.04 -12.27
CA ARG A 182 -2.22 8.04 -13.67
C ARG A 182 -1.80 6.67 -14.16
N VAL A 183 -1.57 5.71 -13.26
CA VAL A 183 -1.07 4.37 -13.59
C VAL A 183 -2.00 3.66 -14.57
N GLU A 184 -3.32 3.65 -14.33
CA GLU A 184 -4.30 2.98 -15.19
C GLU A 184 -4.24 3.50 -16.63
N ALA A 185 -4.26 4.84 -16.80
CA ALA A 185 -4.19 5.45 -18.13
C ALA A 185 -2.86 5.17 -18.84
N ALA A 186 -1.75 5.11 -18.09
CA ALA A 186 -0.45 4.77 -18.65
C ALA A 186 -0.38 3.29 -19.10
N MET A 187 -0.99 2.37 -18.36
CA MET A 187 -1.07 0.97 -18.73
C MET A 187 -1.95 0.76 -19.98
N ASP A 188 -3.12 1.41 -20.02
CA ASP A 188 -4.03 1.36 -21.16
C ASP A 188 -3.33 1.90 -22.43
N ALA A 189 -2.55 2.99 -22.32
CA ALA A 189 -1.81 3.58 -23.44
C ALA A 189 -0.69 2.66 -23.99
N GLU A 190 -0.12 1.79 -23.15
CA GLU A 190 0.90 0.82 -23.55
C GLU A 190 0.34 -0.57 -23.91
N GLY A 191 -0.98 -0.72 -23.92
CA GLY A 191 -1.69 -1.94 -24.33
C GLY A 191 -1.63 -3.08 -23.31
N PHE A 192 -1.42 -2.78 -22.01
CA PHE A 192 -1.46 -3.80 -20.96
C PHE A 192 -2.89 -4.23 -20.63
N GLN A 193 -3.06 -5.52 -20.38
CA GLN A 193 -4.33 -6.10 -19.94
C GLN A 193 -4.53 -5.89 -18.43
N VAL A 194 -5.49 -5.03 -18.06
CA VAL A 194 -5.76 -4.67 -16.65
C VAL A 194 -7.12 -5.19 -16.20
N ASP A 195 -7.15 -6.09 -15.19
CA ASP A 195 -8.40 -6.46 -14.51
C ASP A 195 -8.80 -5.37 -13.50
N LYS A 196 -10.07 -4.93 -13.57
CA LYS A 196 -10.63 -3.87 -12.72
C LYS A 196 -11.44 -4.49 -11.58
N ILE A 197 -10.88 -4.48 -10.37
CA ILE A 197 -11.48 -5.10 -9.20
C ILE A 197 -12.44 -4.13 -8.51
N TYR A 198 -13.74 -4.46 -8.50
CA TYR A 198 -14.80 -3.67 -7.87
C TYR A 198 -15.19 -4.17 -6.46
N LYS A 199 -14.68 -5.32 -6.03
CA LYS A 199 -14.80 -5.77 -4.63
C LYS A 199 -13.64 -5.23 -3.82
N PRO A 200 -13.86 -4.57 -2.67
CA PRO A 200 -12.77 -4.06 -1.85
C PRO A 200 -11.75 -5.15 -1.50
N LYS A 201 -10.48 -4.86 -1.77
CA LYS A 201 -9.34 -5.74 -1.48
C LYS A 201 -8.22 -5.02 -0.73
N ALA A 202 -8.40 -3.72 -0.47
CA ALA A 202 -7.50 -2.92 0.35
C ALA A 202 -8.28 -1.90 1.17
N VAL A 203 -7.68 -1.44 2.26
CA VAL A 203 -8.17 -0.39 3.14
C VAL A 203 -7.14 0.72 3.21
N TYR A 204 -7.53 1.92 2.83
CA TYR A 204 -6.79 3.14 3.04
C TYR A 204 -6.99 3.60 4.47
N VAL A 205 -5.94 3.58 5.30
CA VAL A 205 -6.03 3.99 6.70
C VAL A 205 -5.72 5.48 6.84
N THR A 206 -6.55 6.19 7.58
CA THR A 206 -6.45 7.64 7.76
C THR A 206 -6.58 8.02 9.24
N GLY A 207 -6.18 9.25 9.57
CA GLY A 207 -6.35 9.80 10.93
C GLY A 207 -5.17 9.60 11.86
N HIS A 208 -4.07 9.01 11.39
CA HIS A 208 -2.84 8.87 12.16
C HIS A 208 -1.84 10.02 11.89
N VAL A 209 -0.90 10.23 12.81
CA VAL A 209 0.00 11.39 12.83
C VAL A 209 1.00 11.43 11.66
N ASN A 210 1.43 10.28 11.16
CA ASN A 210 2.44 10.17 10.09
C ASN A 210 1.84 10.26 8.67
N GLN A 211 0.54 10.51 8.53
CA GLN A 211 -0.12 10.59 7.24
C GLN A 211 0.41 11.78 6.43
N MET A 212 1.00 11.52 5.26
CA MET A 212 1.57 12.58 4.39
C MET A 212 0.51 13.47 3.75
N SER A 213 -0.71 12.99 3.55
CA SER A 213 -1.82 13.76 2.96
C SER A 213 -2.58 14.55 4.02
N LYS A 214 -2.15 15.80 4.27
CA LYS A 214 -2.85 16.73 5.19
C LYS A 214 -4.28 17.04 4.77
N THR A 215 -4.61 16.91 3.49
CA THR A 215 -5.98 17.18 2.96
C THR A 215 -7.03 16.23 3.57
N ASN A 216 -6.62 15.03 3.98
CA ASN A 216 -7.52 14.06 4.60
C ASN A 216 -7.64 14.26 6.14
N GLN A 217 -6.67 14.94 6.75
CA GLN A 217 -6.73 15.28 8.19
C GLN A 217 -7.81 16.34 8.46
N HIS A 218 -8.01 17.29 7.53
CA HIS A 218 -9.00 18.38 7.66
C HIS A 218 -9.89 18.43 6.41
N PRO A 219 -10.90 17.54 6.30
CA PRO A 219 -11.79 17.54 5.14
C PRO A 219 -12.57 18.85 5.04
N THR A 220 -12.70 19.38 3.81
CA THR A 220 -13.50 20.59 3.55
C THR A 220 -14.96 20.39 3.98
N ILE A 221 -15.67 21.49 4.28
CA ILE A 221 -17.09 21.46 4.66
C ILE A 221 -17.92 20.75 3.59
N LYS A 222 -17.65 21.00 2.30
CA LYS A 222 -18.30 20.30 1.16
C LYS A 222 -18.09 18.78 1.21
N ARG A 223 -16.88 18.33 1.54
CA ARG A 223 -16.55 16.90 1.69
C ARG A 223 -17.28 16.30 2.89
N ARG A 224 -17.33 17.00 4.03
CA ARG A 224 -18.08 16.56 5.23
C ARG A 224 -19.57 16.38 4.95
N ILE A 225 -20.21 17.36 4.27
CA ILE A 225 -21.64 17.28 3.88
C ILE A 225 -21.86 16.10 2.93
N LYS A 226 -21.01 15.95 1.89
CA LYS A 226 -21.10 14.84 0.95
C LYS A 226 -20.93 13.48 1.64
N ASP A 227 -19.95 13.36 2.53
CA ASP A 227 -19.71 12.13 3.29
C ASP A 227 -20.88 11.85 4.23
N LEU A 228 -21.49 12.86 4.87
CA LEU A 228 -22.67 12.70 5.73
C LEU A 228 -23.89 12.21 4.93
N VAL A 229 -24.18 12.80 3.79
CA VAL A 229 -25.32 12.43 2.92
C VAL A 229 -25.15 11.03 2.35
N LEU A 230 -23.92 10.62 2.00
CA LEU A 230 -23.63 9.31 1.41
C LEU A 230 -23.29 8.25 2.46
N SER A 231 -23.14 8.61 3.74
CA SER A 231 -22.73 7.69 4.80
C SER A 231 -23.64 6.46 4.96
N PRO A 232 -24.99 6.57 4.88
CA PRO A 232 -25.86 5.41 5.02
C PRO A 232 -25.62 4.32 3.95
N TRP A 233 -25.15 4.73 2.77
CA TRP A 233 -24.90 3.85 1.62
C TRP A 233 -23.47 3.36 1.52
N ARG A 234 -22.53 4.04 2.19
CA ARG A 234 -21.07 3.78 2.08
C ARG A 234 -20.44 3.23 3.35
N ASN A 235 -21.05 3.50 4.50
CA ASN A 235 -20.51 3.03 5.76
C ASN A 235 -20.91 1.58 6.00
N GLN A 236 -19.91 0.73 6.16
CA GLN A 236 -20.07 -0.66 6.50
C GLN A 236 -19.54 -0.88 7.93
N LYS A 237 -20.39 -1.37 8.83
CA LYS A 237 -19.98 -1.70 10.19
C LYS A 237 -18.82 -2.71 10.17
N LEU A 238 -17.82 -2.46 10.97
CA LEU A 238 -16.65 -3.33 11.10
C LEU A 238 -17.02 -4.61 11.86
N THR A 239 -17.46 -5.62 11.11
CA THR A 239 -17.82 -6.94 11.62
C THR A 239 -16.56 -7.76 11.93
N GLN A 240 -16.70 -8.86 12.70
CA GLN A 240 -15.59 -9.77 12.96
C GLN A 240 -14.99 -10.36 11.66
N ASP A 241 -15.82 -10.66 10.66
CA ASP A 241 -15.37 -11.17 9.36
C ASP A 241 -14.49 -10.15 8.63
N LEU A 242 -14.88 -8.87 8.64
CA LEU A 242 -14.06 -7.80 8.05
C LEU A 242 -12.77 -7.57 8.82
N LYS A 243 -12.82 -7.64 10.16
CA LYS A 243 -11.61 -7.57 10.98
C LYS A 243 -10.63 -8.70 10.63
N THR A 244 -11.17 -9.92 10.49
CA THR A 244 -10.39 -11.09 10.07
C THR A 244 -9.85 -10.92 8.65
N GLU A 245 -10.66 -10.48 7.70
CA GLU A 245 -10.26 -10.31 6.30
C GLU A 245 -9.10 -9.32 6.16
N PHE A 246 -9.08 -8.24 6.96
CA PHE A 246 -8.08 -7.18 6.89
C PHE A 246 -7.06 -7.16 8.05
N GLY A 247 -6.98 -8.24 8.82
CA GLY A 247 -5.94 -8.40 9.85
C GLY A 247 -6.10 -7.51 11.09
N LEU A 248 -7.30 -7.02 11.39
CA LEU A 248 -7.60 -6.16 12.55
C LEU A 248 -7.98 -6.94 13.82
N ILE A 249 -7.64 -8.23 13.91
CA ILE A 249 -8.05 -9.11 15.02
C ILE A 249 -7.30 -8.82 16.32
N HIS A 250 -6.14 -8.17 16.22
CA HIS A 250 -5.23 -7.97 17.36
C HIS A 250 -5.21 -6.53 17.91
N GLU A 251 -6.18 -5.68 17.53
CA GLU A 251 -6.32 -4.41 18.25
C GLU A 251 -6.86 -4.70 19.65
N PRO A 252 -6.16 -4.30 20.74
CA PRO A 252 -6.72 -4.38 22.07
C PRO A 252 -8.02 -3.58 22.07
N THR A 253 -9.12 -4.26 22.40
CA THR A 253 -10.36 -3.57 22.78
C THR A 253 -10.05 -2.83 24.06
N GLU A 254 -9.94 -1.50 24.01
CA GLU A 254 -9.98 -0.65 25.20
C GLU A 254 -11.29 -0.82 25.96
#